data_bddc3a07da42dfb72ab4fc46818c1cfb
#
_entry.id   bddc3a07da42dfb72ab4fc46818c1cfb
#
_cell.length_a   1.000
_cell.length_b   1.000
_cell.length_c   1.000
_cell.angle_alpha   90.00
_cell.angle_beta   90.00
_cell.angle_gamma   90.00
#
_symmetry.space_group_name_H-M   'P 1'
#
loop_
_entity.id
_entity.type
_entity.pdbx_description
1 polymer ?
#
loop_
_entity_poly.entity_id
_entity_poly.type
_entity_poly.pdbx_seq_one_letter_code
_entity_poly.pdbx_strand_id
1 'polypeptide(L)'
;MNSENNLREKMCLLAKSLFDRGLTHGSTGNISARMSNGGLLVSPTGTSFGRLDPARLSQFNEKGEFVDGDPPTKEMSLHTAFYDTRSVAGSVVHLHSCHSVALSMLQNEDVNNFLPPLTPYGVMKLGKVKLLPFFLPGDPAMGEAVRGLAGKRTAVMLANHGP
;
A
#
# COMPACT_ATOMS: atom_id res chain seq x y z
N MET A 1 -22.53 0.26 16.08
CA MET A 1 -21.95 0.71 14.79
C MET A 1 -21.65 -0.50 13.95
N ASN A 2 -21.96 -0.45 12.65
CA ASN A 2 -21.62 -1.54 11.72
C ASN A 2 -20.09 -1.70 11.66
N SER A 3 -19.58 -2.92 11.65
CA SER A 3 -18.12 -3.19 11.64
C SER A 3 -17.43 -2.56 10.42
N GLU A 4 -18.11 -2.42 9.29
CA GLU A 4 -17.64 -1.76 8.09
C GLU A 4 -17.45 -0.24 8.28
N ASN A 5 -18.44 0.47 8.86
CA ASN A 5 -18.31 1.91 9.13
C ASN A 5 -17.12 2.21 10.04
N ASN A 6 -16.92 1.38 11.07
CA ASN A 6 -15.76 1.52 11.95
C ASN A 6 -14.42 1.31 11.20
N LEU A 7 -14.39 0.37 10.24
CA LEU A 7 -13.20 0.16 9.40
C LEU A 7 -12.94 1.35 8.49
N ARG A 8 -13.98 1.92 7.86
CA ARG A 8 -13.89 3.12 7.01
C ARG A 8 -13.33 4.32 7.78
N GLU A 9 -13.91 4.62 8.94
CA GLU A 9 -13.43 5.70 9.82
C GLU A 9 -11.99 5.49 10.29
N LYS A 10 -11.65 4.28 10.73
CA LYS A 10 -10.30 3.92 11.18
C LYS A 10 -9.28 4.05 10.06
N MET A 11 -9.62 3.63 8.86
CA MET A 11 -8.77 3.75 7.68
C MET A 11 -8.46 5.21 7.36
N CYS A 12 -9.47 6.09 7.37
CA CYS A 12 -9.30 7.53 7.15
C CYS A 12 -8.48 8.19 8.26
N LEU A 13 -8.71 7.83 9.52
CA LEU A 13 -7.95 8.34 10.67
C LEU A 13 -6.46 7.96 10.57
N LEU A 14 -6.16 6.72 10.22
CA LEU A 14 -4.78 6.25 10.06
C LEU A 14 -4.10 6.89 8.85
N ALA A 15 -4.80 7.03 7.73
CA ALA A 15 -4.30 7.75 6.55
C ALA A 15 -3.97 9.21 6.89
N LYS A 16 -4.87 9.90 7.60
CA LYS A 16 -4.62 11.27 8.08
C LYS A 16 -3.39 11.33 8.99
N SER A 17 -3.22 10.39 9.90
CA SER A 17 -2.04 10.32 10.76
C SER A 17 -0.74 10.18 9.96
N LEU A 18 -0.72 9.39 8.89
CA LEU A 18 0.44 9.28 7.99
C LEU A 18 0.72 10.60 7.27
N PHE A 19 -0.32 11.29 6.82
CA PHE A 19 -0.21 12.60 6.17
C PHE A 19 0.31 13.67 7.13
N ASP A 20 -0.27 13.79 8.32
CA ASP A 20 0.12 14.78 9.33
C ASP A 20 1.57 14.59 9.81
N ARG A 21 2.09 13.38 9.74
CA ARG A 21 3.49 13.03 10.05
C ARG A 21 4.45 13.25 8.86
N GLY A 22 3.98 13.72 7.72
CA GLY A 22 4.79 13.97 6.54
C GLY A 22 5.28 12.69 5.83
N LEU A 23 4.63 11.54 6.05
CA LEU A 23 5.00 10.27 5.41
C LEU A 23 4.39 10.13 4.00
N THR A 24 3.47 11.00 3.65
CA THR A 24 2.92 11.21 2.32
C THR A 24 2.46 12.66 2.18
N HIS A 25 2.26 13.16 0.97
CA HIS A 25 1.91 14.56 0.71
C HIS A 25 1.04 14.68 -0.55
N GLY A 26 0.35 15.80 -0.70
CA GLY A 26 -0.54 16.03 -1.85
C GLY A 26 -1.61 14.96 -1.97
N SER A 27 -1.68 14.32 -3.12
CA SER A 27 -2.55 13.16 -3.42
C SER A 27 -1.75 11.89 -3.73
N THR A 28 -0.54 11.79 -3.19
CA THR A 28 0.34 10.64 -3.38
C THR A 28 0.02 9.53 -2.38
N GLY A 29 0.34 8.30 -2.76
CA GLY A 29 0.09 7.11 -1.94
C GLY A 29 -1.35 6.63 -1.98
N ASN A 30 -1.55 5.42 -1.51
CA ASN A 30 -2.86 4.79 -1.42
C ASN A 30 -2.86 3.73 -0.31
N ILE A 31 -4.03 3.44 0.21
CA ILE A 31 -4.22 2.52 1.31
C ILE A 31 -5.43 1.64 1.03
N SER A 32 -5.35 0.38 1.42
CA SER A 32 -6.47 -0.53 1.39
C SER A 32 -6.58 -1.35 2.66
N ALA A 33 -7.78 -1.85 2.94
CA ALA A 33 -8.04 -2.74 4.06
C ALA A 33 -9.01 -3.85 3.64
N ARG A 34 -8.77 -5.08 4.14
CA ARG A 34 -9.66 -6.22 3.94
C ARG A 34 -10.85 -6.13 4.89
N MET A 35 -12.04 -6.27 4.35
CA MET A 35 -13.28 -6.35 5.12
C MET A 35 -13.49 -7.77 5.66
N SER A 36 -14.31 -7.89 6.69
CA SER A 36 -14.65 -9.20 7.31
C SER A 36 -15.37 -10.16 6.38
N ASN A 37 -16.06 -9.64 5.35
CA ASN A 37 -16.73 -10.42 4.32
C ASN A 37 -15.80 -10.82 3.15
N GLY A 38 -14.50 -10.54 3.25
CA GLY A 38 -13.52 -10.85 2.22
C GLY A 38 -13.31 -9.78 1.15
N GLY A 39 -14.18 -8.77 1.08
CA GLY A 39 -14.03 -7.63 0.18
C GLY A 39 -12.93 -6.65 0.62
N LEU A 40 -12.72 -5.60 -0.15
CA LEU A 40 -11.69 -4.58 0.11
C LEU A 40 -12.31 -3.18 0.16
N LEU A 41 -11.80 -2.36 1.07
CA LEU A 41 -11.91 -0.90 1.02
C LEU A 41 -10.58 -0.33 0.54
N VAL A 42 -10.63 0.67 -0.34
CA VAL A 42 -9.43 1.27 -0.94
C VAL A 42 -9.60 2.78 -1.03
N SER A 43 -8.51 3.53 -0.86
CA SER A 43 -8.55 4.97 -1.11
C SER A 43 -8.78 5.27 -2.59
N PRO A 44 -9.68 6.22 -2.92
CA PRO A 44 -9.96 6.61 -4.30
C PRO A 44 -8.75 7.25 -4.99
N THR A 45 -8.73 7.18 -6.31
CA THR A 45 -7.68 7.86 -7.10
C THR A 45 -7.72 9.37 -6.91
N GLY A 46 -6.54 10.02 -6.90
CA GLY A 46 -6.41 11.48 -6.82
C GLY A 46 -6.82 12.09 -5.48
N THR A 47 -7.08 11.28 -4.45
CA THR A 47 -7.43 11.77 -3.11
C THR A 47 -6.20 11.94 -2.22
N SER A 48 -6.30 12.89 -1.28
CA SER A 48 -5.26 13.11 -0.28
C SER A 48 -5.55 12.33 0.99
N PHE A 49 -4.54 11.67 1.56
CA PHE A 49 -4.65 11.01 2.86
C PHE A 49 -5.10 11.94 3.99
N GLY A 50 -4.77 13.23 3.88
CA GLY A 50 -5.21 14.25 4.85
C GLY A 50 -6.71 14.56 4.82
N ARG A 51 -7.42 14.11 3.78
CA ARG A 51 -8.82 14.46 3.53
C ARG A 51 -9.65 13.30 2.97
N LEU A 52 -9.30 12.05 3.31
CA LEU A 52 -10.13 10.91 2.94
C LEU A 52 -11.50 11.02 3.62
N ASP A 53 -12.54 10.73 2.85
CA ASP A 53 -13.91 10.66 3.32
C ASP A 53 -14.34 9.20 3.44
N PRO A 54 -14.75 8.72 4.63
CA PRO A 54 -15.19 7.35 4.82
C PRO A 54 -16.33 6.92 3.88
N ALA A 55 -17.23 7.85 3.52
CA ALA A 55 -18.34 7.55 2.63
C ALA A 55 -17.94 7.40 1.16
N ARG A 56 -16.75 7.90 0.78
CA ARG A 56 -16.26 7.91 -0.59
C ARG A 56 -15.19 6.86 -0.89
N LEU A 57 -14.78 6.06 0.12
CA LEU A 57 -13.83 4.97 -0.10
C LEU A 57 -14.36 4.00 -1.14
N SER A 58 -13.50 3.62 -2.08
CA SER A 58 -13.82 2.61 -3.10
C SER A 58 -14.02 1.25 -2.44
N GLN A 59 -15.13 0.58 -2.75
CA GLN A 59 -15.47 -0.72 -2.18
C GLN A 59 -15.48 -1.80 -3.26
N PHE A 60 -14.85 -2.91 -2.94
CA PHE A 60 -14.86 -4.12 -3.75
C PHE A 60 -15.50 -5.26 -2.97
N ASN A 61 -16.30 -6.08 -3.64
CA ASN A 61 -16.85 -7.30 -3.04
C ASN A 61 -15.77 -8.42 -2.96
N GLU A 62 -16.14 -9.57 -2.40
CA GLU A 62 -15.27 -10.74 -2.26
C GLU A 62 -14.76 -11.31 -3.60
N LYS A 63 -15.45 -11.01 -4.71
CA LYS A 63 -15.06 -11.42 -6.07
C LYS A 63 -14.10 -10.43 -6.74
N GLY A 64 -13.76 -9.32 -6.05
CA GLY A 64 -12.93 -8.26 -6.59
C GLY A 64 -13.66 -7.31 -7.55
N GLU A 65 -14.98 -7.31 -7.57
CA GLU A 65 -15.80 -6.40 -8.37
C GLU A 65 -15.99 -5.08 -7.61
N PHE A 66 -15.81 -3.95 -8.29
CA PHE A 66 -16.09 -2.62 -7.74
C PHE A 66 -17.60 -2.44 -7.57
N VAL A 67 -18.05 -2.10 -6.36
CA VAL A 67 -19.48 -2.06 -6.01
C VAL A 67 -19.95 -0.72 -5.49
N ASP A 68 -19.08 0.11 -4.92
CA ASP A 68 -19.49 1.40 -4.32
C ASP A 68 -18.29 2.36 -4.14
N GLY A 69 -18.59 3.64 -3.95
CA GLY A 69 -17.63 4.70 -3.69
C GLY A 69 -17.10 5.39 -4.94
N ASP A 70 -16.04 6.19 -4.77
CA ASP A 70 -15.38 6.86 -5.88
C ASP A 70 -14.44 5.89 -6.64
N PRO A 71 -14.02 6.23 -7.89
CA PRO A 71 -13.10 5.40 -8.66
C PRO A 71 -11.82 5.06 -7.88
N PRO A 72 -11.40 3.78 -7.84
CA PRO A 72 -10.27 3.34 -7.03
C PRO A 72 -8.94 3.87 -7.55
N THR A 73 -7.90 3.75 -6.69
CA THR A 73 -6.52 3.99 -7.11
C THR A 73 -6.16 3.20 -8.37
N LYS A 74 -5.28 3.77 -9.20
CA LYS A 74 -4.74 3.08 -10.39
C LYS A 74 -3.81 1.92 -10.04
N GLU A 75 -3.34 1.86 -8.79
CA GLU A 75 -2.36 0.86 -8.32
C GLU A 75 -3.01 -0.34 -7.63
N MET A 76 -4.25 -0.68 -8.02
CA MET A 76 -4.94 -1.86 -7.51
C MET A 76 -4.14 -3.15 -7.69
N SER A 77 -3.37 -3.28 -8.78
CA SER A 77 -2.53 -4.44 -9.03
C SER A 77 -1.50 -4.68 -7.91
N LEU A 78 -0.94 -3.61 -7.34
CA LEU A 78 -0.04 -3.67 -6.20
C LEU A 78 -0.75 -4.21 -4.94
N HIS A 79 -1.93 -3.65 -4.63
CA HIS A 79 -2.71 -4.07 -3.45
C HIS A 79 -3.16 -5.52 -3.55
N THR A 80 -3.78 -5.89 -4.66
CA THR A 80 -4.28 -7.26 -4.87
C THR A 80 -3.15 -8.28 -4.83
N ALA A 81 -1.97 -7.96 -5.36
CA ALA A 81 -0.81 -8.86 -5.32
C ALA A 81 -0.39 -9.25 -3.89
N PHE A 82 -0.44 -8.31 -2.94
CA PHE A 82 -0.20 -8.64 -1.54
C PHE A 82 -1.32 -9.50 -0.94
N TYR A 83 -2.58 -9.18 -1.22
CA TYR A 83 -3.69 -9.98 -0.70
C TYR A 83 -3.76 -11.37 -1.30
N ASP A 84 -3.44 -11.55 -2.57
CA ASP A 84 -3.43 -12.84 -3.27
C ASP A 84 -2.35 -13.77 -2.73
N THR A 85 -1.19 -13.21 -2.35
CA THR A 85 -0.02 -14.00 -1.93
C THR A 85 0.14 -14.11 -0.43
N ARG A 86 -0.61 -13.32 0.36
CA ARG A 86 -0.53 -13.27 1.82
C ARG A 86 -1.93 -13.24 2.43
N SER A 87 -2.48 -14.40 2.73
CA SER A 87 -3.82 -14.54 3.34
C SER A 87 -3.99 -13.79 4.66
N VAL A 88 -2.88 -13.60 5.41
CA VAL A 88 -2.87 -12.87 6.68
C VAL A 88 -2.78 -11.35 6.52
N ALA A 89 -2.62 -10.83 5.29
CA ALA A 89 -2.58 -9.40 5.05
C ALA A 89 -3.97 -8.79 5.27
N GLY A 90 -4.11 -7.97 6.29
CA GLY A 90 -5.35 -7.24 6.60
C GLY A 90 -5.40 -5.86 5.96
N SER A 91 -4.23 -5.29 5.61
CA SER A 91 -4.12 -3.97 4.96
C SER A 91 -2.86 -3.88 4.13
N VAL A 92 -2.90 -3.01 3.12
CA VAL A 92 -1.74 -2.62 2.30
C VAL A 92 -1.66 -1.10 2.30
N VAL A 93 -0.47 -0.58 2.53
CA VAL A 93 -0.19 0.87 2.55
C VAL A 93 0.95 1.14 1.59
N HIS A 94 0.70 1.98 0.60
CA HIS A 94 1.71 2.50 -0.32
C HIS A 94 1.91 4.00 -0.08
N LEU A 95 3.15 4.41 0.07
CA LEU A 95 3.53 5.78 0.42
C LEU A 95 4.60 6.32 -0.53
N HIS A 96 4.66 7.66 -0.64
CA HIS A 96 5.75 8.37 -1.31
C HIS A 96 6.52 9.20 -0.27
N SER A 97 6.94 8.57 0.84
CA SER A 97 7.70 9.30 1.86
C SER A 97 9.06 9.75 1.32
N CYS A 98 9.40 11.03 1.51
CA CYS A 98 10.56 11.67 0.88
C CYS A 98 11.87 10.90 1.07
N HIS A 99 12.13 10.42 2.30
CA HIS A 99 13.36 9.66 2.58
C HIS A 99 13.39 8.30 1.89
N SER A 100 12.25 7.60 1.83
CA SER A 100 12.17 6.30 1.15
C SER A 100 12.32 6.45 -0.36
N VAL A 101 11.68 7.48 -0.94
CA VAL A 101 11.82 7.80 -2.37
C VAL A 101 13.28 8.16 -2.69
N ALA A 102 13.89 9.07 -1.92
CA ALA A 102 15.29 9.44 -2.11
C ALA A 102 16.22 8.23 -2.02
N LEU A 103 16.02 7.37 -1.01
CA LEU A 103 16.80 6.15 -0.85
C LEU A 103 16.62 5.20 -2.04
N SER A 104 15.40 5.08 -2.58
CA SER A 104 15.10 4.20 -3.72
C SER A 104 15.72 4.67 -5.06
N MET A 105 16.25 5.89 -5.11
CA MET A 105 16.97 6.46 -6.26
C MET A 105 18.48 6.18 -6.21
N LEU A 106 18.98 5.73 -5.06
CA LEU A 106 20.40 5.44 -4.91
C LEU A 106 20.75 4.07 -5.52
N GLN A 107 21.95 3.97 -6.04
CA GLN A 107 22.50 2.67 -6.45
C GLN A 107 22.57 1.75 -5.23
N ASN A 108 22.09 0.54 -5.37
CA ASN A 108 22.07 -0.44 -4.29
C ASN A 108 22.71 -1.75 -4.77
N GLU A 109 23.66 -2.27 -3.98
CA GLU A 109 24.39 -3.50 -4.30
C GLU A 109 23.56 -4.76 -4.05
N ASP A 110 22.64 -4.73 -3.07
CA ASP A 110 21.75 -5.87 -2.75
C ASP A 110 20.26 -5.49 -2.88
N VAL A 111 19.75 -5.60 -4.08
CA VAL A 111 18.31 -5.37 -4.36
C VAL A 111 17.39 -6.33 -3.59
N ASN A 112 17.89 -7.46 -3.11
CA ASN A 112 17.08 -8.42 -2.35
C ASN A 112 17.00 -8.10 -0.86
N ASN A 113 17.89 -7.23 -0.38
CA ASN A 113 17.91 -6.73 1.00
C ASN A 113 18.26 -5.24 1.00
N PHE A 114 17.39 -4.46 0.37
CA PHE A 114 17.56 -3.04 0.11
C PHE A 114 17.81 -2.19 1.36
N LEU A 115 17.14 -2.50 2.48
CA LEU A 115 17.33 -1.80 3.74
C LEU A 115 18.31 -2.56 4.62
N PRO A 116 19.42 -1.93 5.05
CA PRO A 116 20.34 -2.55 5.98
C PRO A 116 19.65 -2.81 7.35
N PRO A 117 20.04 -3.88 8.07
CA PRO A 117 19.40 -4.27 9.33
C PRO A 117 19.87 -3.39 10.50
N LEU A 118 19.59 -2.08 10.44
CA LEU A 118 20.11 -1.09 11.41
C LEU A 118 19.31 -0.99 12.70
N THR A 119 18.03 -1.38 12.68
CA THR A 119 17.17 -1.27 13.86
C THR A 119 16.46 -2.58 14.16
N PRO A 120 16.29 -2.93 15.47
CA PRO A 120 15.56 -4.15 15.84
C PRO A 120 14.16 -4.20 15.26
N TYR A 121 13.43 -3.10 15.30
CA TYR A 121 12.06 -3.03 14.77
C TYR A 121 12.01 -3.19 13.23
N GLY A 122 12.97 -2.62 12.51
CA GLY A 122 13.10 -2.83 11.07
C GLY A 122 13.25 -4.31 10.74
N VAL A 123 14.16 -4.98 11.43
CA VAL A 123 14.40 -6.43 11.23
C VAL A 123 13.18 -7.26 11.62
N MET A 124 12.59 -7.01 12.80
CA MET A 124 11.47 -7.81 13.33
C MET A 124 10.16 -7.62 12.56
N LYS A 125 9.88 -6.42 12.07
CA LYS A 125 8.59 -6.07 11.44
C LYS A 125 8.62 -6.16 9.92
N LEU A 126 9.69 -5.70 9.30
CA LEU A 126 9.82 -5.70 7.84
C LEU A 126 10.59 -6.91 7.33
N GLY A 127 11.61 -7.37 8.07
CA GLY A 127 12.57 -8.35 7.58
C GLY A 127 13.37 -7.80 6.38
N LYS A 128 13.64 -8.66 5.41
CA LYS A 128 14.33 -8.23 4.18
C LYS A 128 13.35 -7.53 3.24
N VAL A 129 13.61 -6.28 2.91
CA VAL A 129 12.85 -5.50 1.92
C VAL A 129 13.52 -5.63 0.56
N LYS A 130 12.78 -6.00 -0.47
CA LYS A 130 13.29 -6.08 -1.84
C LYS A 130 13.06 -4.76 -2.57
N LEU A 131 14.08 -4.28 -3.29
CA LEU A 131 13.94 -3.22 -4.28
C LEU A 131 13.43 -3.86 -5.58
N LEU A 132 12.24 -3.46 -6.00
CA LEU A 132 11.66 -3.81 -7.29
C LEU A 132 12.05 -2.77 -8.34
N PRO A 133 12.08 -3.12 -9.63
CA PRO A 133 12.35 -2.17 -10.70
C PRO A 133 11.39 -0.98 -10.69
N PHE A 134 11.73 0.04 -11.46
CA PHE A 134 10.82 1.15 -11.73
C PHE A 134 9.64 0.66 -12.60
N PHE A 135 8.44 1.05 -12.20
CA PHE A 135 7.20 0.86 -12.95
C PHE A 135 6.48 2.21 -13.07
N LEU A 136 5.76 2.42 -14.14
CA LEU A 136 4.83 3.55 -14.23
C LEU A 136 3.66 3.33 -13.25
N PRO A 137 3.13 4.41 -12.63
CA PRO A 137 1.96 4.30 -11.77
C PRO A 137 0.78 3.64 -12.48
N GLY A 138 0.26 2.56 -11.89
CA GLY A 138 -0.84 1.78 -12.47
C GLY A 138 -0.41 0.69 -13.45
N ASP A 139 0.89 0.48 -13.69
CA ASP A 139 1.38 -0.62 -14.52
C ASP A 139 1.06 -1.97 -13.86
N PRO A 140 0.33 -2.88 -14.54
CA PRO A 140 0.03 -4.22 -14.01
C PRO A 140 1.28 -5.05 -13.68
N ALA A 141 2.39 -4.83 -14.39
CA ALA A 141 3.66 -5.52 -14.16
C ALA A 141 4.20 -5.30 -12.73
N MET A 142 3.84 -4.18 -12.07
CA MET A 142 4.15 -3.94 -10.67
C MET A 142 3.52 -5.02 -9.77
N GLY A 143 2.24 -5.33 -9.99
CA GLY A 143 1.55 -6.39 -9.26
C GLY A 143 2.16 -7.78 -9.53
N GLU A 144 2.52 -8.07 -10.77
CA GLU A 144 3.18 -9.34 -11.13
C GLU A 144 4.54 -9.48 -10.44
N ALA A 145 5.33 -8.42 -10.37
CA ALA A 145 6.61 -8.44 -9.65
C ALA A 145 6.42 -8.75 -8.14
N VAL A 146 5.38 -8.22 -7.51
CA VAL A 146 5.03 -8.53 -6.11
C VAL A 146 4.55 -9.98 -5.98
N ARG A 147 3.67 -10.47 -6.87
CA ARG A 147 3.22 -11.87 -6.88
C ARG A 147 4.39 -12.83 -7.02
N GLY A 148 5.39 -12.50 -7.84
CA GLY A 148 6.61 -13.29 -8.01
C GLY A 148 7.42 -13.49 -6.73
N LEU A 149 7.18 -12.69 -5.68
CA LEU A 149 7.78 -12.90 -4.35
C LEU A 149 7.07 -13.99 -3.54
N ALA A 150 5.95 -14.52 -4.02
CA ALA A 150 5.19 -15.62 -3.42
C ALA A 150 4.91 -15.41 -1.92
N GLY A 151 4.54 -14.21 -1.52
CA GLY A 151 4.21 -13.86 -0.14
C GLY A 151 5.39 -13.83 0.84
N LYS A 152 6.63 -13.97 0.38
CA LYS A 152 7.83 -14.02 1.24
C LYS A 152 8.27 -12.66 1.78
N ARG A 153 7.62 -11.57 1.37
CA ARG A 153 7.96 -10.21 1.79
C ARG A 153 6.74 -9.52 2.41
N THR A 154 6.94 -8.82 3.51
CA THR A 154 5.92 -7.97 4.15
C THR A 154 5.92 -6.57 3.58
N ALA A 155 7.04 -6.16 3.00
CA ALA A 155 7.24 -4.87 2.37
C ALA A 155 8.17 -5.01 1.16
N VAL A 156 7.99 -4.12 0.20
CA VAL A 156 8.87 -3.91 -0.95
C VAL A 156 9.17 -2.42 -1.08
N MET A 157 10.25 -2.10 -1.78
CA MET A 157 10.55 -0.76 -2.24
C MET A 157 10.45 -0.74 -3.76
N LEU A 158 9.75 0.23 -4.31
CA LEU A 158 9.70 0.46 -5.76
C LEU A 158 10.77 1.50 -6.12
N ALA A 159 11.63 1.20 -7.09
CA ALA A 159 12.69 2.11 -7.52
C ALA A 159 12.10 3.45 -8.00
N ASN A 160 12.67 4.57 -7.56
CA ASN A 160 12.25 5.94 -7.88
C ASN A 160 10.79 6.26 -7.55
N HIS A 161 10.17 5.51 -6.62
CA HIS A 161 8.73 5.63 -6.38
C HIS A 161 8.38 5.63 -4.89
N GLY A 162 8.77 4.60 -4.13
CA GLY A 162 8.49 4.50 -2.69
C GLY A 162 8.11 3.09 -2.23
N PRO A 163 7.81 2.95 -0.94
CA PRO A 163 7.42 1.66 -0.36
C PRO A 163 5.94 1.35 -0.57
#